data_14ae0262450c65440297a426e29476f9
#
_entry.id   14ae0262450c65440297a426e29476f9
#
_cell.length_a   1.000
_cell.length_b   1.000
_cell.length_c   1.000
_cell.angle_alpha   90.00
_cell.angle_beta   90.00
_cell.angle_gamma   90.00
#
_symmetry.space_group_name_H-M   'P 1'
#
loop_
_entity.id
_entity.type
_entity.pdbx_description
1 polymer ?
#
loop_
_entity_poly.entity_id
_entity_poly.type
_entity_poly.pdbx_seq_one_letter_code
_entity_poly.pdbx_strand_id
1 'polypeptide(L)'
;MKTSLLILLAGIGSIFAAETIPNRLIDYREFQKIVAESASERESHRLTEPQFIAAMADKSAVLLDARTASKFDLRHIRGAVSLPFTDFTAETLAKIIPTKDTKILIYCNNNFLGSPISLASKAPSASLNISTYTSLRAYGYTNIYELGPLLDVSSTAIPFSGTEIK
;
A
#
# COMPACT_ATOMS: atom_id res chain seq x y z
N MET A 1 76.20 -8.82 5.79
CA MET A 1 75.07 -7.91 5.63
C MET A 1 74.12 -8.55 4.61
N LYS A 2 72.94 -9.03 5.01
CA LYS A 2 71.90 -9.60 4.13
C LYS A 2 70.79 -8.59 4.04
N THR A 3 70.62 -7.97 2.89
CA THR A 3 69.55 -7.00 2.58
C THR A 3 68.32 -7.78 2.15
N SER A 4 67.29 -7.85 3.00
CA SER A 4 65.96 -8.43 2.62
C SER A 4 65.16 -7.40 1.85
N LEU A 5 64.81 -7.72 0.62
CA LEU A 5 63.94 -6.93 -0.24
C LEU A 5 62.48 -7.32 0.06
N LEU A 6 61.73 -6.40 0.64
CA LEU A 6 60.31 -6.55 0.90
C LEU A 6 59.51 -6.18 -0.36
N ILE A 7 58.95 -7.15 -1.05
CA ILE A 7 58.06 -6.91 -2.21
C ILE A 7 56.66 -6.67 -1.68
N LEU A 8 56.20 -5.41 -1.78
CA LEU A 8 54.81 -5.03 -1.47
C LEU A 8 53.95 -5.37 -2.69
N LEU A 9 53.19 -6.45 -2.64
CA LEU A 9 52.14 -6.74 -3.63
C LEU A 9 50.93 -5.82 -3.36
N ALA A 10 50.81 -4.76 -4.15
CA ALA A 10 49.58 -3.97 -4.22
C ALA A 10 48.51 -4.78 -4.98
N GLY A 11 47.57 -5.37 -4.26
CA GLY A 11 46.40 -5.99 -4.87
C GLY A 11 45.51 -4.94 -5.51
N ILE A 12 45.50 -4.88 -6.84
CA ILE A 12 44.52 -4.07 -7.60
C ILE A 12 43.20 -4.82 -7.55
N GLY A 13 42.39 -4.49 -6.58
CA GLY A 13 40.98 -4.91 -6.54
C GLY A 13 40.27 -4.24 -7.71
N SER A 14 39.96 -5.00 -8.77
CA SER A 14 39.07 -4.54 -9.84
C SER A 14 37.70 -4.28 -9.27
N ILE A 15 37.35 -3.03 -9.04
CA ILE A 15 35.98 -2.62 -8.76
C ILE A 15 35.21 -2.79 -10.07
N PHE A 16 34.54 -3.93 -10.25
CA PHE A 16 33.57 -4.07 -11.31
C PHE A 16 32.41 -3.09 -10.98
N ALA A 17 32.35 -1.97 -11.69
CA ALA A 17 31.16 -1.16 -11.71
C ALA A 17 30.01 -2.05 -12.22
N ALA A 18 28.98 -2.22 -11.42
CA ALA A 18 27.82 -2.97 -11.85
C ALA A 18 27.24 -2.32 -13.11
N GLU A 19 27.16 -3.09 -14.19
CA GLU A 19 26.56 -2.64 -15.44
C GLU A 19 25.09 -2.28 -15.16
N THR A 20 24.70 -1.05 -15.47
CA THR A 20 23.31 -0.62 -15.29
C THR A 20 22.45 -1.19 -16.42
N ILE A 21 21.45 -2.00 -16.07
CA ILE A 21 20.45 -2.51 -17.02
C ILE A 21 19.33 -1.47 -17.11
N PRO A 22 19.23 -0.69 -18.19
CA PRO A 22 18.24 0.39 -18.29
C PRO A 22 16.84 -0.17 -18.54
N ASN A 23 15.88 0.28 -17.75
CA ASN A 23 14.45 0.07 -18.02
C ASN A 23 13.67 1.33 -17.64
N ARG A 24 13.26 2.10 -18.64
CA ARG A 24 12.54 3.38 -18.47
C ARG A 24 11.12 3.21 -17.87
N LEU A 25 10.63 1.99 -17.76
CA LEU A 25 9.30 1.68 -17.20
C LEU A 25 9.37 1.19 -15.76
N ILE A 26 10.58 1.10 -15.18
CA ILE A 26 10.78 0.72 -13.78
C ILE A 26 11.67 1.78 -13.13
N ASP A 27 11.10 2.57 -12.22
CA ASP A 27 11.82 3.62 -11.48
C ASP A 27 11.79 3.35 -9.97
N TYR A 28 12.79 2.60 -9.50
CA TYR A 28 12.94 2.30 -8.08
C TYR A 28 13.34 3.54 -7.26
N ARG A 29 14.05 4.50 -7.86
CA ARG A 29 14.46 5.72 -7.16
C ARG A 29 13.29 6.63 -6.88
N GLU A 30 12.41 6.82 -7.87
CA GLU A 30 11.18 7.59 -7.67
C GLU A 30 10.25 6.89 -6.66
N PHE A 31 10.15 5.54 -6.70
CA PHE A 31 9.42 4.79 -5.68
C PHE A 31 9.97 5.06 -4.26
N GLN A 32 11.29 5.00 -4.06
CA GLN A 32 11.90 5.30 -2.76
C GLN A 32 11.61 6.74 -2.29
N LYS A 33 11.65 7.71 -3.20
CA LYS A 33 11.32 9.11 -2.92
C LYS A 33 9.87 9.26 -2.48
N ILE A 34 8.91 8.68 -3.21
CA ILE A 34 7.49 8.69 -2.85
C ILE A 34 7.29 8.09 -1.46
N VAL A 35 7.93 6.96 -1.14
CA VAL A 35 7.85 6.34 0.19
C VAL A 35 8.36 7.28 1.27
N ALA A 36 9.51 7.92 1.06
CA ALA A 36 10.12 8.84 2.03
C ALA A 36 9.26 10.10 2.25
N GLU A 37 8.77 10.71 1.18
CA GLU A 37 7.94 11.93 1.22
C GLU A 37 6.57 11.66 1.85
N SER A 38 6.00 10.47 1.62
CA SER A 38 4.68 10.14 2.15
C SER A 38 4.70 9.66 3.61
N ALA A 39 5.84 9.34 4.19
CA ALA A 39 5.90 8.67 5.48
C ALA A 39 5.21 9.45 6.61
N SER A 40 5.51 10.75 6.74
CA SER A 40 4.92 11.60 7.78
C SER A 40 3.45 11.95 7.50
N GLU A 41 3.10 12.20 6.24
CA GLU A 41 1.74 12.48 5.82
C GLU A 41 0.84 11.27 6.08
N ARG A 42 1.30 10.08 5.71
CA ARG A 42 0.58 8.83 5.93
C ARG A 42 0.23 8.62 7.41
N GLU A 43 1.17 8.87 8.34
CA GLU A 43 0.89 8.75 9.78
C GLU A 43 -0.23 9.68 10.25
N SER A 44 -0.30 10.92 9.74
CA SER A 44 -1.37 11.86 10.06
C SER A 44 -2.72 11.52 9.41
N HIS A 45 -2.70 10.69 8.36
CA HIS A 45 -3.89 10.24 7.61
C HIS A 45 -4.37 8.84 8.03
N ARG A 46 -3.83 8.27 9.11
CA ARG A 46 -4.34 7.04 9.72
C ARG A 46 -5.49 7.36 10.66
N LEU A 47 -6.68 6.91 10.30
CA LEU A 47 -7.90 7.19 11.03
C LEU A 47 -8.19 6.10 12.07
N THR A 48 -8.65 6.51 13.25
CA THR A 48 -9.28 5.60 14.20
C THR A 48 -10.58 5.02 13.63
N GLU A 49 -11.11 3.95 14.22
CA GLU A 49 -12.37 3.36 13.76
C GLU A 49 -13.52 4.38 13.71
N PRO A 50 -13.81 5.20 14.75
CA PRO A 50 -14.86 6.20 14.69
C PRO A 50 -14.64 7.26 13.61
N GLN A 51 -13.38 7.71 13.41
CA GLN A 51 -13.04 8.68 12.38
C GLN A 51 -13.23 8.09 10.97
N PHE A 52 -12.85 6.81 10.79
CA PHE A 52 -13.03 6.13 9.51
C PHE A 52 -14.50 5.95 9.16
N ILE A 53 -15.34 5.53 10.13
CA ILE A 53 -16.78 5.43 9.97
C ILE A 53 -17.40 6.80 9.63
N ALA A 54 -16.99 7.87 10.32
CA ALA A 54 -17.45 9.22 9.99
C ALA A 54 -17.04 9.65 8.57
N ALA A 55 -15.82 9.30 8.15
CA ALA A 55 -15.34 9.59 6.80
C ALA A 55 -16.09 8.80 5.71
N MET A 56 -16.53 7.57 6.00
CA MET A 56 -17.37 6.78 5.09
C MET A 56 -18.76 7.39 4.84
N ALA A 57 -19.25 8.26 5.71
CA ALA A 57 -20.51 8.97 5.52
C ALA A 57 -20.43 10.08 4.44
N ASP A 58 -19.24 10.53 4.10
CA ASP A 58 -18.99 11.50 3.03
C ASP A 58 -19.24 10.84 1.67
N LYS A 59 -20.32 11.25 0.99
CA LYS A 59 -20.72 10.68 -0.31
C LYS A 59 -19.77 11.01 -1.45
N SER A 60 -18.88 11.98 -1.28
CA SER A 60 -17.83 12.32 -2.25
C SER A 60 -16.55 11.51 -2.06
N ALA A 61 -16.40 10.80 -0.92
CA ALA A 61 -15.28 9.93 -0.68
C ALA A 61 -15.42 8.59 -1.41
N VAL A 62 -14.30 8.06 -1.88
CA VAL A 62 -14.20 6.71 -2.46
C VAL A 62 -13.61 5.77 -1.44
N LEU A 63 -14.37 4.78 -0.99
CA LEU A 63 -13.88 3.69 -0.15
C LEU A 63 -13.35 2.59 -1.07
N LEU A 64 -12.03 2.45 -1.14
CA LEU A 64 -11.34 1.56 -2.08
C LEU A 64 -10.90 0.26 -1.40
N ASP A 65 -11.29 -0.86 -1.96
CA ASP A 65 -10.76 -2.18 -1.63
C ASP A 65 -9.84 -2.68 -2.76
N ALA A 66 -8.54 -2.72 -2.47
CA ALA A 66 -7.52 -3.13 -3.43
C ALA A 66 -7.18 -4.64 -3.38
N ARG A 67 -7.94 -5.43 -2.62
CA ARG A 67 -7.78 -6.89 -2.56
C ARG A 67 -8.29 -7.53 -3.85
N THR A 68 -8.07 -8.82 -4.01
CA THR A 68 -8.64 -9.57 -5.15
C THR A 68 -10.17 -9.56 -5.10
N ALA A 69 -10.81 -9.58 -6.28
CA ALA A 69 -12.26 -9.62 -6.39
C ALA A 69 -12.88 -10.78 -5.59
N SER A 70 -12.27 -11.96 -5.60
CA SER A 70 -12.74 -13.12 -4.83
C SER A 70 -12.74 -12.90 -3.32
N LYS A 71 -11.80 -12.10 -2.77
CA LYS A 71 -11.78 -11.74 -1.35
C LYS A 71 -12.77 -10.63 -1.03
N PHE A 72 -12.97 -9.72 -1.96
CA PHE A 72 -14.02 -8.71 -1.87
C PHE A 72 -15.41 -9.36 -1.81
N ASP A 73 -15.71 -10.29 -2.71
CA ASP A 73 -17.02 -10.99 -2.78
C ASP A 73 -17.36 -11.75 -1.49
N LEU A 74 -16.33 -12.31 -0.83
CA LEU A 74 -16.52 -13.00 0.44
C LEU A 74 -16.91 -12.02 1.57
N ARG A 75 -16.11 -10.97 1.77
CA ARG A 75 -16.32 -9.95 2.80
C ARG A 75 -15.61 -8.66 2.45
N HIS A 76 -16.32 -7.54 2.47
CA HIS A 76 -15.77 -6.20 2.29
C HIS A 76 -16.50 -5.19 3.19
N ILE A 77 -15.89 -4.04 3.44
CA ILE A 77 -16.59 -2.93 4.12
C ILE A 77 -17.75 -2.46 3.23
N ARG A 78 -18.95 -2.34 3.81
CA ARG A 78 -20.13 -1.94 3.05
C ARG A 78 -19.93 -0.59 2.37
N GLY A 79 -20.21 -0.54 1.08
CA GLY A 79 -20.03 0.66 0.26
C GLY A 79 -18.65 0.77 -0.39
N ALA A 80 -17.75 -0.18 -0.15
CA ALA A 80 -16.46 -0.21 -0.83
C ALA A 80 -16.60 -0.52 -2.33
N VAL A 81 -15.72 0.11 -3.11
CA VAL A 81 -15.53 -0.18 -4.53
C VAL A 81 -14.32 -1.10 -4.69
N SER A 82 -14.50 -2.19 -5.43
CA SER A 82 -13.43 -3.14 -5.72
C SER A 82 -12.61 -2.69 -6.93
N LEU A 83 -11.30 -2.52 -6.73
CA LEU A 83 -10.31 -2.46 -7.81
C LEU A 83 -9.06 -3.19 -7.32
N PRO A 84 -8.80 -4.43 -7.76
CA PRO A 84 -7.62 -5.17 -7.36
C PRO A 84 -6.33 -4.39 -7.63
N PHE A 85 -5.38 -4.45 -6.68
CA PHE A 85 -4.10 -3.75 -6.79
C PHE A 85 -3.35 -4.03 -8.11
N THR A 86 -3.45 -5.27 -8.60
CA THR A 86 -2.86 -5.69 -9.87
C THR A 86 -3.44 -5.01 -11.10
N ASP A 87 -4.62 -4.40 -10.95
CA ASP A 87 -5.35 -3.76 -12.04
C ASP A 87 -5.20 -2.22 -12.02
N PHE A 88 -4.33 -1.69 -11.14
CA PHE A 88 -4.07 -0.26 -11.05
C PHE A 88 -3.34 0.24 -12.29
N THR A 89 -4.03 1.07 -13.04
CA THR A 89 -3.50 1.90 -14.12
C THR A 89 -4.07 3.32 -13.98
N ALA A 90 -3.49 4.28 -14.67
CA ALA A 90 -4.05 5.64 -14.69
C ALA A 90 -5.52 5.64 -15.16
N GLU A 91 -5.85 4.79 -16.14
CA GLU A 91 -7.19 4.69 -16.70
C GLU A 91 -8.17 4.03 -15.74
N THR A 92 -7.82 2.88 -15.14
CA THR A 92 -8.72 2.15 -14.24
C THR A 92 -9.00 2.93 -12.97
N LEU A 93 -7.98 3.59 -12.40
CA LEU A 93 -8.13 4.47 -11.25
C LEU A 93 -9.03 5.67 -11.56
N ALA A 94 -8.86 6.32 -12.72
CA ALA A 94 -9.67 7.48 -13.11
C ALA A 94 -11.15 7.13 -13.33
N LYS A 95 -11.50 5.87 -13.60
CA LYS A 95 -12.90 5.42 -13.72
C LYS A 95 -13.64 5.42 -12.39
N ILE A 96 -12.93 5.23 -11.27
CA ILE A 96 -13.53 5.11 -9.93
C ILE A 96 -13.20 6.28 -9.02
N ILE A 97 -12.10 6.99 -9.27
CA ILE A 97 -11.63 8.14 -8.49
C ILE A 97 -11.62 9.36 -9.40
N PRO A 98 -12.65 10.23 -9.33
CA PRO A 98 -12.89 11.27 -10.35
C PRO A 98 -11.75 12.27 -10.50
N THR A 99 -11.14 12.70 -9.41
CA THR A 99 -10.09 13.74 -9.40
C THR A 99 -8.91 13.35 -8.50
N LYS A 100 -7.78 14.05 -8.64
CA LYS A 100 -6.58 13.74 -7.85
C LYS A 100 -6.67 14.14 -6.37
N ASP A 101 -7.59 15.03 -6.05
CA ASP A 101 -7.92 15.50 -4.71
C ASP A 101 -9.15 14.82 -4.09
N THR A 102 -9.81 13.91 -4.82
CA THR A 102 -10.89 13.07 -4.26
C THR A 102 -10.42 12.39 -2.99
N LYS A 103 -11.22 12.48 -1.91
CA LYS A 103 -10.95 11.74 -0.68
C LYS A 103 -11.03 10.24 -0.92
N ILE A 104 -9.94 9.54 -0.65
CA ILE A 104 -9.84 8.08 -0.79
C ILE A 104 -9.67 7.48 0.59
N LEU A 105 -10.52 6.54 0.94
CA LEU A 105 -10.42 5.74 2.14
C LEU A 105 -9.93 4.35 1.75
N ILE A 106 -8.83 3.88 2.35
CA ILE A 106 -8.29 2.55 2.09
C ILE A 106 -8.28 1.69 3.34
N TYR A 107 -8.41 0.40 3.15
CA TYR A 107 -8.24 -0.63 4.15
C TYR A 107 -7.70 -1.91 3.51
N CYS A 108 -7.22 -2.84 4.31
CA CYS A 108 -6.80 -4.14 3.81
C CYS A 108 -7.07 -5.26 4.83
N ASN A 109 -6.68 -6.45 4.47
CA ASN A 109 -6.81 -7.62 5.34
C ASN A 109 -6.06 -7.49 6.67
N ASN A 110 -4.95 -6.74 6.74
CA ASN A 110 -4.20 -6.52 7.98
C ASN A 110 -4.90 -5.57 8.97
N ASN A 111 -6.04 -4.99 8.61
CA ASN A 111 -6.86 -4.22 9.56
C ASN A 111 -7.81 -5.08 10.38
N PHE A 112 -7.92 -6.39 10.09
CA PHE A 112 -8.96 -7.21 10.71
C PHE A 112 -8.45 -8.58 11.18
N LEU A 113 -8.98 -9.01 12.33
CA LEU A 113 -8.91 -10.38 12.86
C LEU A 113 -10.27 -11.06 12.73
N GLY A 114 -10.31 -12.38 12.92
CA GLY A 114 -11.56 -13.16 13.01
C GLY A 114 -12.15 -13.59 11.65
N SER A 115 -11.47 -13.34 10.52
CA SER A 115 -11.93 -13.78 9.19
C SER A 115 -10.76 -14.28 8.33
N PRO A 116 -10.19 -15.45 8.66
CA PRO A 116 -8.92 -15.91 8.06
C PRO A 116 -9.03 -16.29 6.57
N ILE A 117 -10.23 -16.47 6.05
CA ILE A 117 -10.44 -16.78 4.62
C ILE A 117 -10.47 -15.49 3.81
N SER A 118 -11.39 -14.57 4.12
CA SER A 118 -11.56 -13.33 3.35
C SER A 118 -10.55 -12.25 3.71
N LEU A 119 -10.08 -12.21 4.97
CA LEU A 119 -9.18 -11.18 5.51
C LEU A 119 -7.87 -11.77 6.05
N ALA A 120 -7.29 -12.75 5.35
CA ALA A 120 -6.02 -13.38 5.74
C ALA A 120 -4.88 -12.35 5.85
N SER A 121 -4.29 -12.24 7.03
CA SER A 121 -3.21 -11.31 7.32
C SER A 121 -1.94 -11.61 6.52
N LYS A 122 -1.25 -10.56 6.11
CA LYS A 122 0.09 -10.61 5.48
C LYS A 122 1.15 -10.19 6.50
N ALA A 123 2.42 -10.45 6.17
CA ALA A 123 3.52 -9.86 6.94
C ALA A 123 3.34 -8.34 7.03
N PRO A 124 3.63 -7.70 8.19
CA PRO A 124 3.36 -6.27 8.39
C PRO A 124 3.96 -5.38 7.31
N SER A 125 5.20 -5.61 6.90
CA SER A 125 5.88 -4.86 5.83
C SER A 125 5.36 -5.15 4.42
N ALA A 126 4.55 -6.20 4.24
CA ALA A 126 3.87 -6.56 3.00
C ALA A 126 2.36 -6.23 3.06
N SER A 127 1.94 -5.43 4.02
CA SER A 127 0.55 -4.98 4.14
C SER A 127 0.11 -4.26 2.86
N LEU A 128 -1.05 -4.64 2.34
CA LEU A 128 -1.57 -4.06 1.10
C LEU A 128 -1.87 -2.56 1.22
N ASN A 129 -2.19 -2.05 2.42
CA ASN A 129 -2.35 -0.61 2.65
C ASN A 129 -1.09 0.16 2.27
N ILE A 130 0.11 -0.36 2.61
CA ILE A 130 1.38 0.30 2.27
C ILE A 130 1.53 0.40 0.75
N SER A 131 1.34 -0.71 0.05
CA SER A 131 1.45 -0.76 -1.41
C SER A 131 0.39 0.10 -2.10
N THR A 132 -0.86 0.04 -1.62
CA THR A 132 -1.98 0.83 -2.15
C THR A 132 -1.73 2.32 -1.97
N TYR A 133 -1.35 2.76 -0.76
CA TYR A 133 -1.06 4.17 -0.48
C TYR A 133 0.04 4.70 -1.40
N THR A 134 1.19 4.02 -1.44
CA THR A 134 2.35 4.42 -2.25
C THR A 134 2.01 4.46 -3.75
N SER A 135 1.24 3.47 -4.24
CA SER A 135 0.84 3.46 -5.64
C SER A 135 -0.14 4.58 -5.98
N LEU A 136 -1.13 4.85 -5.14
CA LEU A 136 -2.03 6.00 -5.35
C LEU A 136 -1.24 7.31 -5.39
N ARG A 137 -0.23 7.49 -4.52
CA ARG A 137 0.69 8.65 -4.56
C ARG A 137 1.47 8.70 -5.89
N ALA A 138 1.97 7.56 -6.38
CA ALA A 138 2.67 7.48 -7.66
C ALA A 138 1.78 7.88 -8.85
N TYR A 139 0.47 7.60 -8.76
CA TYR A 139 -0.52 8.06 -9.73
C TYR A 139 -1.00 9.50 -9.50
N GLY A 140 -0.45 10.22 -8.51
CA GLY A 140 -0.72 11.63 -8.24
C GLY A 140 -1.95 11.92 -7.40
N TYR A 141 -2.55 10.92 -6.74
CA TYR A 141 -3.60 11.15 -5.75
C TYR A 141 -3.00 11.65 -4.44
N THR A 142 -3.63 12.65 -3.80
CA THR A 142 -3.06 13.34 -2.64
C THR A 142 -3.89 13.22 -1.36
N ASN A 143 -5.19 12.94 -1.46
CA ASN A 143 -6.12 12.98 -0.34
C ASN A 143 -6.50 11.56 0.11
N ILE A 144 -5.51 10.79 0.60
CA ILE A 144 -5.62 9.37 0.91
C ILE A 144 -5.60 9.17 2.42
N TYR A 145 -6.60 8.49 2.95
CA TYR A 145 -6.72 8.12 4.37
C TYR A 145 -6.82 6.61 4.51
N GLU A 146 -6.25 6.06 5.58
CA GLU A 146 -6.33 4.62 5.83
C GLU A 146 -6.98 4.29 7.18
N LEU A 147 -7.64 3.15 7.25
CA LEU A 147 -8.03 2.55 8.52
C LEU A 147 -6.76 2.20 9.30
N GLY A 148 -6.56 2.83 10.48
CA GLY A 148 -5.33 2.68 11.25
C GLY A 148 -5.29 1.44 12.15
N PRO A 149 -6.35 1.11 12.92
CA PRO A 149 -6.31 0.05 13.92
C PRO A 149 -6.42 -1.36 13.33
N LEU A 150 -6.01 -2.33 14.16
CA LEU A 150 -6.33 -3.74 14.01
C LEU A 150 -7.63 -4.00 14.78
N LEU A 151 -8.68 -4.43 14.09
CA LEU A 151 -10.04 -4.64 14.63
C LEU A 151 -10.43 -6.12 14.54
N ASP A 152 -11.32 -6.56 15.43
CA ASP A 152 -11.93 -7.88 15.29
C ASP A 152 -13.28 -7.75 14.57
N VAL A 153 -13.51 -8.56 13.53
CA VAL A 153 -14.75 -8.52 12.73
C VAL A 153 -16.00 -8.83 13.53
N SER A 154 -15.87 -9.47 14.69
CA SER A 154 -17.00 -9.82 15.57
C SER A 154 -17.42 -8.68 16.48
N SER A 155 -16.59 -7.67 16.69
CA SER A 155 -16.82 -6.58 17.65
C SER A 155 -16.70 -5.18 17.07
N THR A 156 -16.14 -5.01 15.88
CA THR A 156 -16.03 -3.71 15.21
C THR A 156 -17.41 -3.13 14.86
N ALA A 157 -17.52 -1.81 14.91
CA ALA A 157 -18.70 -1.09 14.44
C ALA A 157 -18.72 -0.90 12.90
N ILE A 158 -17.64 -1.23 12.20
CA ILE A 158 -17.57 -1.14 10.74
C ILE A 158 -18.52 -2.16 10.10
N PRO A 159 -19.47 -1.72 9.26
CA PRO A 159 -20.40 -2.62 8.60
C PRO A 159 -19.75 -3.37 7.44
N PHE A 160 -20.01 -4.66 7.34
CA PHE A 160 -19.55 -5.49 6.23
C PHE A 160 -20.71 -5.90 5.29
N SER A 161 -20.31 -6.30 4.09
CA SER A 161 -21.12 -6.97 3.07
C SER A 161 -20.31 -8.14 2.48
N GLY A 162 -20.98 -9.03 1.74
CA GLY A 162 -20.34 -10.17 1.10
C GLY A 162 -21.01 -11.49 1.46
N THR A 163 -20.58 -12.57 0.84
CA THR A 163 -21.23 -13.90 0.98
C THR A 163 -20.96 -14.58 2.31
N GLU A 164 -19.92 -14.16 3.06
CA GLU A 164 -19.67 -14.61 4.44
C GLU A 164 -20.52 -13.87 5.49
N ILE A 165 -21.25 -12.83 5.13
CA ILE A 165 -22.08 -12.05 6.05
C ILE A 165 -23.48 -12.67 6.07
N LYS A 166 -23.85 -13.18 7.23
CA LYS A 166 -25.20 -13.76 7.47
C LYS A 166 -26.17 -12.71 8.02
#